data_f45d952d88a65dc48688500375f66155
#
_entry.id   f45d952d88a65dc48688500375f66155
#
_cell.length_a   1.000
_cell.length_b   1.000
_cell.length_c   1.000
_cell.angle_alpha   90.00
_cell.angle_beta   90.00
_cell.angle_gamma   90.00
#
_symmetry.space_group_name_H-M   'P 1'
#
loop_
_entity.id
_entity.type
_entity.pdbx_description
1 polymer ?
#
loop_
_entity_poly.entity_id
_entity_poly.type
_entity_poly.pdbx_seq_one_letter_code
_entity_poly.pdbx_strand_id
1 'polypeptide(L)'
;NMVVKRGTNDHEILPMARHFKGTGVVLRFIEFMDVGATNGWRMDQVMPSAEVVRHIHAALPLVPMGANTVGETAQRWAYADGSGEIGVISSVTQAFCGDCNRARLSTEGQLYLCLFAHQGHDLRGLLRSGASDDTLSNTIGHIWQGRSDRYSELRPCQMWPMVLLKMSSLAPLRSSPRRSWPWW
;
A
#
# COMPACT_ATOMS: atom_id res chain seq x y z
N ASN A 1 0.00 -12.34 -0.77
CA ASN A 1 -0.50 -11.11 -0.15
C ASN A 1 -1.40 -11.46 1.03
N MET A 2 -1.23 -10.74 2.14
CA MET A 2 -2.04 -10.90 3.35
C MET A 2 -2.59 -9.55 3.76
N VAL A 3 -3.92 -9.38 3.75
CA VAL A 3 -4.56 -8.21 4.35
C VAL A 3 -4.60 -8.42 5.86
N VAL A 4 -4.03 -7.49 6.62
CA VAL A 4 -3.93 -7.59 8.08
C VAL A 4 -5.05 -6.79 8.72
N LYS A 5 -5.90 -7.47 9.49
CA LYS A 5 -6.96 -6.87 10.30
C LYS A 5 -6.69 -7.16 11.77
N ARG A 6 -6.53 -6.10 12.57
CA ARG A 6 -6.27 -6.20 14.02
C ARG A 6 -7.38 -6.99 14.73
N GLY A 7 -6.97 -7.90 15.61
CA GLY A 7 -7.88 -8.78 16.36
C GLY A 7 -8.52 -9.89 15.53
N THR A 8 -8.13 -10.06 14.26
CA THR A 8 -8.65 -11.13 13.39
C THR A 8 -7.54 -12.08 12.95
N ASN A 9 -6.48 -11.56 12.30
CA ASN A 9 -5.38 -12.37 11.77
C ASN A 9 -4.00 -11.75 12.00
N ASP A 10 -3.89 -10.75 12.82
CA ASP A 10 -2.62 -10.11 13.21
C ASP A 10 -1.66 -11.07 13.93
N HIS A 11 -2.18 -12.10 14.60
CA HIS A 11 -1.39 -13.16 15.21
C HIS A 11 -0.67 -14.04 14.17
N GLU A 12 -1.12 -14.06 12.91
CA GLU A 12 -0.52 -14.84 11.83
C GLU A 12 0.66 -14.13 11.12
N ILE A 13 0.94 -12.87 11.47
CA ILE A 13 2.00 -12.10 10.79
C ILE A 13 3.35 -12.81 10.89
N LEU A 14 3.78 -13.18 12.09
CA LEU A 14 5.07 -13.81 12.31
C LEU A 14 5.12 -15.26 11.81
N PRO A 15 4.11 -16.11 12.06
CA PRO A 15 4.03 -17.45 11.43
C PRO A 15 4.15 -17.40 9.91
N MET A 16 3.41 -16.51 9.24
CA MET A 16 3.46 -16.36 7.78
C MET A 16 4.85 -15.86 7.32
N ALA A 17 5.43 -14.86 8.00
CA ALA A 17 6.77 -14.38 7.67
C ALA A 17 7.83 -15.48 7.77
N ARG A 18 7.77 -16.31 8.80
CA ARG A 18 8.66 -17.48 8.98
C ARG A 18 8.46 -18.54 7.90
N HIS A 19 7.20 -18.81 7.55
CA HIS A 19 6.86 -19.83 6.55
C HIS A 19 7.44 -19.50 5.18
N PHE A 20 7.34 -18.23 4.75
CA PHE A 20 7.81 -17.83 3.41
C PHE A 20 9.28 -17.38 3.37
N LYS A 21 9.93 -17.20 4.53
CA LYS A 21 11.35 -16.84 4.59
C LYS A 21 12.21 -17.92 3.92
N GLY A 22 13.09 -17.51 3.00
CA GLY A 22 13.99 -18.43 2.28
C GLY A 22 13.34 -19.23 1.14
N THR A 23 12.04 -19.05 0.86
CA THR A 23 11.35 -19.80 -0.21
C THR A 23 11.43 -19.12 -1.58
N GLY A 24 11.96 -17.90 -1.67
CA GLY A 24 11.93 -17.05 -2.87
C GLY A 24 10.59 -16.34 -3.11
N VAL A 25 9.57 -16.59 -2.28
CA VAL A 25 8.27 -15.92 -2.34
C VAL A 25 8.31 -14.64 -1.54
N VAL A 26 7.95 -13.51 -2.16
CA VAL A 26 7.81 -12.22 -1.47
C VAL A 26 6.42 -12.13 -0.83
N LEU A 27 6.38 -12.19 0.50
CA LEU A 27 5.15 -12.00 1.26
C LEU A 27 4.87 -10.49 1.42
N ARG A 28 3.67 -10.04 1.04
CA ARG A 28 3.24 -8.64 1.23
C ARG A 28 2.11 -8.56 2.25
N PHE A 29 2.28 -7.69 3.23
CA PHE A 29 1.26 -7.34 4.21
C PHE A 29 0.57 -6.04 3.81
N ILE A 30 -0.75 -6.04 3.81
CA ILE A 30 -1.59 -4.93 3.34
C ILE A 30 -2.45 -4.46 4.50
N GLU A 31 -2.48 -3.16 4.77
CA GLU A 31 -3.39 -2.58 5.76
C GLU A 31 -4.85 -2.81 5.35
N PHE A 32 -5.69 -3.21 6.32
CA PHE A 32 -7.13 -3.40 6.11
C PHE A 32 -7.80 -2.08 5.70
N MET A 33 -8.41 -2.07 4.51
CA MET A 33 -8.97 -0.88 3.87
C MET A 33 -10.48 -0.87 3.86
N ASP A 34 -11.07 0.32 3.72
CA ASP A 34 -12.49 0.60 3.55
C ASP A 34 -12.98 0.36 2.11
N VAL A 35 -12.56 -0.73 1.48
CA VAL A 35 -12.99 -1.10 0.13
C VAL A 35 -14.39 -1.71 0.18
N GLY A 36 -15.32 -1.08 -0.53
CA GLY A 36 -16.72 -1.51 -0.57
C GLY A 36 -17.53 -1.06 0.66
N ALA A 37 -18.79 -0.74 0.44
CA ALA A 37 -19.68 -0.17 1.47
C ALA A 37 -20.08 -1.17 2.57
N THR A 38 -19.79 -2.46 2.41
CA THR A 38 -20.34 -3.55 3.23
C THR A 38 -19.34 -4.28 4.12
N ASN A 39 -18.04 -3.89 4.09
CA ASN A 39 -17.01 -4.61 4.83
C ASN A 39 -16.93 -4.24 6.33
N GLY A 40 -17.80 -3.32 6.81
CA GLY A 40 -17.83 -2.89 8.21
C GLY A 40 -16.51 -2.30 8.69
N TRP A 41 -15.75 -1.65 7.80
CA TRP A 41 -14.43 -1.11 8.10
C TRP A 41 -14.45 -0.11 9.25
N ARG A 42 -13.51 -0.29 10.16
CA ARG A 42 -13.28 0.62 11.29
C ARG A 42 -11.78 0.81 11.46
N MET A 43 -11.42 2.02 11.82
CA MET A 43 -10.03 2.42 11.94
C MET A 43 -9.26 1.72 13.07
N ASP A 44 -9.92 1.43 14.17
CA ASP A 44 -9.34 0.70 15.30
C ASP A 44 -8.91 -0.75 14.93
N GLN A 45 -9.43 -1.26 13.81
CA GLN A 45 -9.08 -2.56 13.24
C GLN A 45 -7.90 -2.49 12.26
N VAL A 46 -7.42 -1.31 11.92
CA VAL A 46 -6.24 -1.15 11.07
C VAL A 46 -4.97 -1.40 11.90
N MET A 47 -4.13 -2.28 11.43
CA MET A 47 -2.77 -2.44 11.96
C MET A 47 -1.80 -1.67 11.05
N PRO A 48 -1.18 -0.58 11.51
CA PRO A 48 -0.25 0.20 10.70
C PRO A 48 0.92 -0.64 10.19
N SER A 49 1.33 -0.44 8.95
CA SER A 49 2.47 -1.15 8.34
C SER A 49 3.75 -1.04 9.17
N ALA A 50 4.00 0.12 9.81
CA ALA A 50 5.13 0.31 10.70
C ALA A 50 5.09 -0.62 11.94
N GLU A 51 3.89 -0.98 12.41
CA GLU A 51 3.71 -1.94 13.50
C GLU A 51 3.98 -3.37 13.04
N VAL A 52 3.52 -3.72 11.83
CA VAL A 52 3.81 -5.02 11.19
C VAL A 52 5.33 -5.21 11.04
N VAL A 53 6.03 -4.21 10.49
CA VAL A 53 7.49 -4.24 10.32
C VAL A 53 8.20 -4.41 11.67
N ARG A 54 7.80 -3.64 12.70
CA ARG A 54 8.38 -3.77 14.05
C ARG A 54 8.17 -5.16 14.62
N HIS A 55 6.97 -5.71 14.46
CA HIS A 55 6.63 -7.04 14.97
C HIS A 55 7.51 -8.13 14.33
N ILE A 56 7.71 -8.07 13.01
CA ILE A 56 8.58 -9.01 12.30
C ILE A 56 10.05 -8.75 12.66
N HIS A 57 10.50 -7.50 12.65
CA HIS A 57 11.89 -7.12 12.91
C HIS A 57 12.39 -7.60 14.29
N ALA A 58 11.53 -7.63 15.28
CA ALA A 58 11.87 -8.10 16.64
C ALA A 58 12.30 -9.57 16.66
N ALA A 59 11.79 -10.41 15.76
CA ALA A 59 12.11 -11.83 15.67
C ALA A 59 12.98 -12.20 14.45
N LEU A 60 12.84 -11.46 13.37
CA LEU A 60 13.51 -11.64 12.10
C LEU A 60 14.03 -10.27 11.65
N PRO A 61 15.30 -9.93 11.91
CA PRO A 61 15.85 -8.61 11.61
C PRO A 61 15.67 -8.23 10.14
N LEU A 62 15.14 -7.01 9.91
CA LEU A 62 14.83 -6.46 8.59
C LEU A 62 15.68 -5.23 8.28
N VAL A 63 16.02 -5.03 7.02
CA VAL A 63 16.72 -3.86 6.49
C VAL A 63 15.85 -3.22 5.41
N PRO A 64 15.64 -1.88 5.42
CA PRO A 64 14.84 -1.24 4.40
C PRO A 64 15.51 -1.32 3.03
N MET A 65 14.71 -1.48 1.98
CA MET A 65 15.15 -1.49 0.58
C MET A 65 14.53 -0.32 -0.18
N GLY A 66 15.20 0.12 -1.26
CA GLY A 66 14.62 1.05 -2.21
C GLY A 66 13.47 0.44 -3.03
N ALA A 67 12.62 1.30 -3.61
CA ALA A 67 11.60 0.87 -4.56
C ALA A 67 12.25 0.34 -5.85
N ASN A 68 11.65 -0.68 -6.47
CA ASN A 68 12.10 -1.19 -7.78
C ASN A 68 11.69 -0.24 -8.92
N THR A 69 10.55 0.40 -8.79
CA THR A 69 9.97 1.27 -9.84
C THR A 69 9.22 2.43 -9.20
N VAL A 70 9.12 3.53 -9.94
CA VAL A 70 8.23 4.65 -9.55
C VAL A 70 6.79 4.17 -9.50
N GLY A 71 6.06 4.53 -8.46
CA GLY A 71 4.67 4.09 -8.24
C GLY A 71 4.53 2.70 -7.63
N GLU A 72 5.62 2.06 -7.19
CA GLU A 72 5.54 0.84 -6.39
C GLU A 72 4.79 1.12 -5.08
N THR A 73 3.76 0.31 -4.79
CA THR A 73 2.91 0.52 -3.62
C THR A 73 3.45 -0.13 -2.35
N ALA A 74 4.29 -1.15 -2.51
CA ALA A 74 4.89 -1.86 -1.40
C ALA A 74 6.21 -1.21 -0.98
N GLN A 75 6.35 -0.86 0.29
CA GLN A 75 7.65 -0.60 0.89
C GLN A 75 8.33 -1.95 1.12
N ARG A 76 9.56 -2.10 0.65
CA ARG A 76 10.31 -3.36 0.65
C ARG A 76 11.29 -3.42 1.81
N TRP A 77 11.43 -4.61 2.39
CA TRP A 77 12.34 -4.90 3.50
C TRP A 77 13.01 -6.24 3.28
N ALA A 78 14.34 -6.26 3.22
CA ALA A 78 15.11 -7.51 3.15
C ALA A 78 15.28 -8.11 4.55
N TYR A 79 15.30 -9.44 4.66
CA TYR A 79 15.85 -10.09 5.85
C TYR A 79 17.35 -9.84 5.94
N ALA A 80 17.86 -9.46 7.13
CA ALA A 80 19.26 -9.10 7.33
C ALA A 80 20.25 -10.24 7.02
N ASP A 81 19.78 -11.48 7.03
CA ASP A 81 20.55 -12.67 6.68
C ASP A 81 20.54 -13.01 5.18
N GLY A 82 19.93 -12.16 4.35
CA GLY A 82 19.86 -12.36 2.90
C GLY A 82 18.88 -13.44 2.43
N SER A 83 18.03 -13.98 3.32
CA SER A 83 17.12 -15.08 2.99
C SER A 83 15.85 -14.68 2.22
N GLY A 84 15.78 -13.45 1.70
CA GLY A 84 14.65 -12.93 0.94
C GLY A 84 14.13 -11.60 1.45
N GLU A 85 12.90 -11.26 1.09
CA GLU A 85 12.29 -9.98 1.42
C GLU A 85 10.81 -10.10 1.77
N ILE A 86 10.29 -9.08 2.43
CA ILE A 86 8.88 -8.82 2.61
C ILE A 86 8.49 -7.45 2.04
N GLY A 87 7.21 -7.24 1.79
CA GLY A 87 6.66 -5.94 1.46
C GLY A 87 5.56 -5.52 2.43
N VAL A 88 5.37 -4.22 2.61
CA VAL A 88 4.21 -3.67 3.32
C VAL A 88 3.51 -2.62 2.46
N ILE A 89 2.19 -2.64 2.43
CA ILE A 89 1.36 -1.70 1.65
C ILE A 89 0.53 -0.87 2.62
N SER A 90 0.96 0.38 2.84
CA SER A 90 0.38 1.32 3.80
C SER A 90 -0.81 2.05 3.21
N SER A 91 -1.86 1.32 2.84
CA SER A 91 -3.02 1.86 2.11
C SER A 91 -3.82 2.90 2.90
N VAL A 92 -3.70 2.90 4.23
CA VAL A 92 -4.46 3.73 5.16
C VAL A 92 -3.58 4.76 5.84
N THR A 93 -2.42 4.34 6.35
CA THR A 93 -1.56 5.21 7.17
C THR A 93 -0.57 6.04 6.37
N GLN A 94 -0.27 5.66 5.12
CA GLN A 94 0.60 6.40 4.20
C GLN A 94 -0.02 6.41 2.81
N ALA A 95 -0.74 7.48 2.48
CA ALA A 95 -1.36 7.63 1.17
C ALA A 95 -0.31 7.70 0.05
N PHE A 96 -0.56 7.02 -1.05
CA PHE A 96 0.31 6.98 -2.24
C PHE A 96 -0.45 7.33 -3.53
N CYS A 97 -1.47 8.20 -3.43
CA CYS A 97 -2.33 8.58 -4.57
C CYS A 97 -1.55 9.32 -5.67
N GLY A 98 -0.58 10.15 -5.30
CA GLY A 98 0.20 10.96 -6.24
C GLY A 98 0.97 10.12 -7.27
N ASP A 99 1.53 9.00 -6.84
CA ASP A 99 2.34 8.09 -7.67
C ASP A 99 1.56 6.86 -8.15
N CYS A 100 0.25 6.80 -7.89
CA CYS A 100 -0.56 5.64 -8.24
C CYS A 100 -0.73 5.54 -9.77
N ASN A 101 -0.28 4.45 -10.37
CA ASN A 101 -0.32 4.16 -11.82
C ASN A 101 -1.28 3.03 -12.19
N ARG A 102 -2.37 2.85 -11.43
CA ARG A 102 -3.29 1.72 -11.59
C ARG A 102 -4.66 2.17 -12.05
N ALA A 103 -5.20 1.49 -13.06
CA ALA A 103 -6.59 1.55 -13.47
C ALA A 103 -7.25 0.17 -13.33
N ARG A 104 -8.56 0.11 -13.37
CA ARG A 104 -9.35 -1.13 -13.28
C ARG A 104 -10.49 -1.08 -14.28
N LEU A 105 -10.65 -2.16 -15.03
CA LEU A 105 -11.80 -2.36 -15.90
C LEU A 105 -12.75 -3.34 -15.22
N SER A 106 -14.02 -2.93 -15.06
CA SER A 106 -15.04 -3.82 -14.53
C SER A 106 -15.58 -4.76 -15.63
N THR A 107 -16.29 -5.80 -15.22
CA THR A 107 -16.96 -6.75 -16.14
C THR A 107 -18.05 -6.07 -16.95
N GLU A 108 -18.60 -4.94 -16.49
CA GLU A 108 -19.55 -4.12 -17.22
C GLU A 108 -18.89 -3.16 -18.21
N GLY A 109 -17.54 -3.18 -18.31
CA GLY A 109 -16.78 -2.33 -19.22
C GLY A 109 -16.65 -0.87 -18.76
N GLN A 110 -16.69 -0.64 -17.43
CA GLN A 110 -16.41 0.66 -16.83
C GLN A 110 -14.95 0.76 -16.43
N LEU A 111 -14.25 1.80 -16.86
CA LEU A 111 -12.86 2.09 -16.45
C LEU A 111 -12.84 2.96 -15.21
N TYR A 112 -12.25 2.45 -14.14
CA TYR A 112 -12.04 3.16 -12.87
C TYR A 112 -10.56 3.52 -12.70
N LEU A 113 -10.27 4.76 -12.34
CA LEU A 113 -8.91 5.26 -12.11
C LEU A 113 -8.47 5.12 -10.65
N CYS A 114 -9.42 4.92 -9.73
CA CYS A 114 -9.18 4.74 -8.31
C CYS A 114 -9.92 3.51 -7.78
N LEU A 115 -9.32 2.80 -6.81
CA LEU A 115 -9.97 1.67 -6.13
C LEU A 115 -11.27 2.08 -5.42
N PHE A 116 -11.34 3.32 -5.00
CA PHE A 116 -12.46 3.90 -4.25
C PHE A 116 -13.40 4.75 -5.12
N ALA A 117 -13.20 4.77 -6.44
CA ALA A 117 -14.07 5.52 -7.34
C ALA A 117 -15.48 4.94 -7.34
N HIS A 118 -16.50 5.80 -7.23
CA HIS A 118 -17.92 5.43 -7.30
C HIS A 118 -18.44 5.43 -8.74
N GLN A 119 -17.79 6.19 -9.64
CA GLN A 119 -18.17 6.29 -11.04
C GLN A 119 -17.01 5.87 -11.92
N GLY A 120 -17.30 5.08 -12.95
CA GLY A 120 -16.37 4.67 -13.99
C GLY A 120 -16.65 5.39 -15.30
N HIS A 121 -15.74 5.26 -16.26
CA HIS A 121 -15.90 5.73 -17.62
C HIS A 121 -16.38 4.59 -18.50
N ASP A 122 -17.47 4.78 -19.26
CA ASP A 122 -18.11 3.73 -20.06
C ASP A 122 -17.33 3.43 -21.36
N LEU A 123 -16.38 2.51 -21.28
CA LEU A 123 -15.66 2.03 -22.46
C LEU A 123 -16.50 1.02 -23.27
N ARG A 124 -17.43 0.31 -22.65
CA ARG A 124 -18.31 -0.63 -23.37
C ARG A 124 -19.24 0.09 -24.33
N GLY A 125 -19.85 1.20 -23.92
CA GLY A 125 -20.68 2.02 -24.78
C GLY A 125 -19.90 2.55 -25.99
N LEU A 126 -18.67 3.04 -25.75
CA LEU A 126 -17.78 3.49 -26.80
C LEU A 126 -17.43 2.36 -27.78
N LEU A 127 -17.06 1.18 -27.29
CA LEU A 127 -16.74 0.03 -28.13
C LEU A 127 -17.93 -0.42 -28.97
N ARG A 128 -19.13 -0.48 -28.37
CA ARG A 128 -20.35 -0.92 -29.05
C ARG A 128 -20.92 0.12 -30.04
N SER A 129 -20.52 1.37 -29.95
CA SER A 129 -20.86 2.39 -30.93
C SER A 129 -20.05 2.27 -32.24
N GLY A 130 -19.14 1.28 -32.31
CA GLY A 130 -18.28 1.06 -33.47
C GLY A 130 -17.03 1.92 -33.52
N ALA A 131 -16.61 2.45 -32.37
CA ALA A 131 -15.35 3.19 -32.27
C ALA A 131 -14.17 2.31 -32.69
N SER A 132 -13.20 2.91 -33.40
CA SER A 132 -11.96 2.24 -33.76
C SER A 132 -11.05 2.02 -32.54
N ASP A 133 -10.09 1.10 -32.64
CA ASP A 133 -9.09 0.83 -31.60
C ASP A 133 -8.29 2.09 -31.25
N ASP A 134 -7.97 2.93 -32.26
CA ASP A 134 -7.30 4.21 -32.05
C ASP A 134 -8.16 5.17 -31.22
N THR A 135 -9.46 5.24 -31.51
CA THR A 135 -10.41 6.07 -30.76
C THR A 135 -10.49 5.60 -29.32
N LEU A 136 -10.58 4.28 -29.11
CA LEU A 136 -10.63 3.69 -27.78
C LEU A 136 -9.35 3.97 -27.00
N SER A 137 -8.19 3.76 -27.61
CA SER A 137 -6.87 4.01 -27.02
C SER A 137 -6.68 5.49 -26.64
N ASN A 138 -7.01 6.40 -27.56
CA ASN A 138 -6.94 7.84 -27.31
C ASN A 138 -7.88 8.28 -26.18
N THR A 139 -9.09 7.72 -26.14
CA THR A 139 -10.06 8.02 -25.07
C THR A 139 -9.51 7.56 -23.71
N ILE A 140 -8.96 6.36 -23.61
CA ILE A 140 -8.32 5.86 -22.38
C ILE A 140 -7.16 6.78 -21.96
N GLY A 141 -6.33 7.19 -22.93
CA GLY A 141 -5.22 8.12 -22.69
C GLY A 141 -5.69 9.46 -22.13
N HIS A 142 -6.72 10.07 -22.70
CA HIS A 142 -7.30 11.32 -22.21
C HIS A 142 -7.91 11.18 -20.81
N ILE A 143 -8.66 10.09 -20.56
CA ILE A 143 -9.21 9.78 -19.23
C ILE A 143 -8.08 9.68 -18.21
N TRP A 144 -6.98 8.99 -18.56
CA TRP A 144 -5.83 8.84 -17.70
C TRP A 144 -5.11 10.17 -17.41
N GLN A 145 -4.91 11.01 -18.42
CA GLN A 145 -4.26 12.32 -18.28
C GLN A 145 -5.09 13.28 -17.43
N GLY A 146 -6.42 13.21 -17.53
CA GLY A 146 -7.35 14.02 -16.72
C GLY A 146 -7.55 13.54 -15.28
N ARG A 147 -6.82 12.53 -14.84
CA ARG A 147 -6.99 11.91 -13.52
C ARG A 147 -6.67 12.85 -12.37
N SER A 148 -7.59 12.96 -11.42
CA SER A 148 -7.46 13.76 -10.20
C SER A 148 -7.80 13.00 -8.91
N ASP A 149 -7.93 11.68 -8.99
CA ASP A 149 -8.32 10.83 -7.86
C ASP A 149 -7.28 10.82 -6.75
N ARG A 150 -7.66 11.31 -5.57
CA ARG A 150 -6.80 11.40 -4.37
C ARG A 150 -7.53 10.89 -3.12
N TYR A 151 -8.40 9.89 -3.25
CA TYR A 151 -9.26 9.43 -2.16
C TYR A 151 -8.49 9.12 -0.86
N SER A 152 -7.41 8.35 -0.95
CA SER A 152 -6.65 7.97 0.25
C SER A 152 -5.97 9.15 0.95
N GLU A 153 -5.65 10.22 0.22
CA GLU A 153 -5.10 11.46 0.78
C GLU A 153 -6.21 12.35 1.36
N LEU A 154 -7.39 12.32 0.76
CA LEU A 154 -8.55 13.14 1.15
C LEU A 154 -9.44 12.42 2.18
N ARG A 155 -9.15 11.16 2.51
CA ARG A 155 -9.90 10.43 3.53
C ARG A 155 -9.98 11.25 4.81
N PRO A 156 -11.21 11.54 5.34
CA PRO A 156 -11.36 12.38 6.52
C PRO A 156 -10.49 11.89 7.66
N CYS A 157 -9.64 12.76 8.13
CA CYS A 157 -8.69 12.51 9.21
C CYS A 157 -9.40 12.46 10.58
N GLN A 158 -10.31 11.53 10.78
CA GLN A 158 -10.82 11.23 12.13
C GLN A 158 -9.73 10.64 13.05
N MET A 159 -8.46 10.62 12.59
CA MET A 159 -7.40 9.79 13.15
C MET A 159 -6.12 10.51 13.54
N TRP A 160 -5.94 11.75 13.10
CA TRP A 160 -4.69 12.48 13.35
C TRP A 160 -4.36 12.72 14.83
N PRO A 161 -5.31 12.92 15.74
CA PRO A 161 -4.98 13.18 17.16
C PRO A 161 -4.35 11.97 17.89
N MET A 162 -4.73 10.74 17.53
CA MET A 162 -4.23 9.55 18.27
C MET A 162 -2.82 9.09 17.85
N VAL A 163 -2.42 9.33 16.61
CA VAL A 163 -1.10 8.95 16.11
C VAL A 163 -0.04 9.94 16.58
N LEU A 164 -0.34 11.23 16.60
CA LEU A 164 0.57 12.26 17.10
C LEU A 164 0.81 12.15 18.62
N LEU A 165 -0.21 11.81 19.41
CA LEU A 165 -0.06 11.60 20.84
C LEU A 165 0.83 10.38 21.18
N LYS A 166 0.84 9.34 20.34
CA LYS A 166 1.74 8.19 20.54
C LYS A 166 3.16 8.43 20.03
N MET A 167 3.35 9.33 19.07
CA MET A 167 4.70 9.68 18.60
C MET A 167 5.41 10.69 19.52
N SER A 168 4.67 11.55 20.21
CA SER A 168 5.25 12.49 21.18
C SER A 168 5.68 11.85 22.50
N SER A 169 5.26 10.61 22.81
CA SER A 169 5.68 9.86 23.98
C SER A 169 6.93 8.99 23.77
N LEU A 170 7.47 8.94 22.54
CA LEU A 170 8.78 8.35 22.28
C LEU A 170 9.83 9.44 22.51
N ALA A 171 10.51 9.37 23.66
CA ALA A 171 11.65 10.22 23.96
C ALA A 171 12.69 10.16 22.83
N PRO A 172 13.35 11.28 22.50
CA PRO A 172 14.37 11.28 21.45
C PRO A 172 15.48 10.33 21.84
N LEU A 173 15.73 9.34 21.00
CA LEU A 173 16.93 8.52 21.09
C LEU A 173 18.12 9.47 21.02
N ARG A 174 18.93 9.48 22.08
CA ARG A 174 20.15 10.25 22.19
C ARG A 174 20.98 10.02 20.92
N SER A 175 21.34 11.09 20.25
CA SER A 175 22.27 11.11 19.16
C SER A 175 23.58 10.48 19.59
N SER A 176 23.91 9.30 19.09
CA SER A 176 25.26 8.77 19.14
C SER A 176 26.12 9.51 18.12
N PRO A 177 27.41 9.77 18.43
CA PRO A 177 28.28 10.58 17.57
C PRO A 177 28.50 9.90 16.21
N ARG A 178 28.43 10.69 15.16
CA ARG A 178 28.76 10.32 13.78
C ARG A 178 30.13 9.67 13.74
N ARG A 179 30.20 8.36 13.46
CA ARG A 179 31.43 7.74 12.97
C ARG A 179 31.51 8.00 11.47
N SER A 180 32.50 8.79 11.09
CA SER A 180 32.91 8.97 9.70
C SER A 180 33.38 7.62 9.12
N TRP A 181 32.76 7.17 8.06
CA TRP A 181 33.24 6.06 7.26
C TRP A 181 34.13 6.61 6.15
N PRO A 182 35.35 6.12 6.00
CA PRO A 182 36.18 6.45 4.84
C PRO A 182 35.69 5.66 3.62
N TRP A 183 35.63 6.36 2.51
CA TRP A 183 35.42 5.82 1.18
C TRP A 183 36.55 4.85 0.79
N TRP A 184 36.19 3.62 0.43
CA TRP A 184 36.79 2.82 -0.64
C TRP A 184 35.74 1.86 -1.19
#